data_48885a10cb21e6e6c0053ce6abb3b1a1
#
_entry.id   48885a10cb21e6e6c0053ce6abb3b1a1
#
_cell.length_a   1.000
_cell.length_b   1.000
_cell.length_c   1.000
_cell.angle_alpha   90.00
_cell.angle_beta   90.00
_cell.angle_gamma   90.00
#
_symmetry.space_group_name_H-M   'P 1'
#
loop_
_entity.id
_entity.type
_entity.pdbx_description
1 polymer ?
#
loop_
_entity_poly.entity_id
_entity_poly.type
_entity_poly.pdbx_seq_one_letter_code
_entity_poly.pdbx_strand_id
1 'polypeptide(L)'
;VNQTLEQRVARLEDRFAINDLVVSYATLLDDAQWDALGELFALKGVFASVNTTTSGRAAIIENFKVKHAPFTATWHDPHGIVVDLIDHDHARGTVIGYAELGQPGLTLSTSIRYQDDYLREEGEWRFAKRKVLSLYSMPLSDLAVGGLGDQERKRWPGRTPGVADLPDYERNFPGYSR
;
A
#
# COMPACT_ATOMS: atom_id res chain seq x y z
N VAL A 1 27.81 -16.10 -9.62
CA VAL A 1 28.78 -15.02 -9.87
C VAL A 1 28.99 -14.32 -8.56
N ASN A 2 30.26 -14.27 -8.06
CA ASN A 2 30.57 -13.56 -6.83
C ASN A 2 30.44 -12.05 -7.09
N GLN A 3 29.55 -11.38 -6.37
CA GLN A 3 29.41 -9.92 -6.41
C GLN A 3 30.60 -9.27 -5.69
N THR A 4 31.09 -8.14 -6.22
CA THR A 4 32.10 -7.30 -5.54
C THR A 4 31.52 -6.64 -4.30
N LEU A 5 32.36 -6.10 -3.44
CA LEU A 5 31.91 -5.37 -2.25
C LEU A 5 31.10 -4.14 -2.65
N GLU A 6 31.54 -3.39 -3.67
CA GLU A 6 30.83 -2.21 -4.20
C GLU A 6 29.43 -2.58 -4.70
N GLN A 7 29.30 -3.69 -5.44
CA GLN A 7 28.00 -4.17 -5.90
C GLN A 7 27.07 -4.56 -4.75
N ARG A 8 27.62 -5.15 -3.69
CA ARG A 8 26.84 -5.51 -2.49
C ARG A 8 26.40 -4.27 -1.72
N VAL A 9 27.29 -3.28 -1.59
CA VAL A 9 26.96 -1.99 -0.94
C VAL A 9 25.86 -1.26 -1.72
N ALA A 10 26.02 -1.10 -3.03
CA ALA A 10 25.01 -0.44 -3.88
C ALA A 10 23.61 -1.11 -3.75
N ARG A 11 23.57 -2.44 -3.72
CA ARG A 11 22.29 -3.16 -3.48
C ARG A 11 21.69 -2.92 -2.09
N LEU A 12 22.51 -2.72 -1.08
CA LEU A 12 22.02 -2.36 0.26
C LEU A 12 21.48 -0.93 0.27
N GLU A 13 22.20 0.01 -0.33
CA GLU A 13 21.76 1.40 -0.48
C GLU A 13 20.42 1.48 -1.22
N ASP A 14 20.25 0.74 -2.32
CA ASP A 14 18.99 0.65 -3.05
C ASP A 14 17.82 0.12 -2.17
N ARG A 15 18.09 -0.92 -1.38
CA ARG A 15 17.06 -1.47 -0.47
C ARG A 15 16.69 -0.48 0.62
N PHE A 16 17.65 0.28 1.17
CA PHE A 16 17.37 1.33 2.14
C PHE A 16 16.58 2.47 1.51
N ALA A 17 16.97 2.92 0.32
CA ALA A 17 16.24 3.98 -0.39
C ALA A 17 14.77 3.58 -0.69
N ILE A 18 14.53 2.33 -1.09
CA ILE A 18 13.15 1.82 -1.28
C ILE A 18 12.40 1.70 0.06
N ASN A 19 13.07 1.30 1.15
CA ASN A 19 12.45 1.30 2.47
C ASN A 19 12.03 2.71 2.91
N ASP A 20 12.92 3.69 2.73
CA ASP A 20 12.65 5.09 3.05
C ASP A 20 11.50 5.65 2.19
N LEU A 21 11.44 5.29 0.90
CA LEU A 21 10.32 5.61 0.01
C LEU A 21 8.98 5.10 0.57
N VAL A 22 8.95 3.86 1.09
CA VAL A 22 7.73 3.25 1.65
C VAL A 22 7.30 3.94 2.94
N VAL A 23 8.25 4.26 3.83
CA VAL A 23 7.95 4.98 5.09
C VAL A 23 7.52 6.42 4.79
N SER A 24 8.20 7.10 3.87
CA SER A 24 7.83 8.45 3.43
C SER A 24 6.43 8.52 2.84
N TYR A 25 6.03 7.50 2.07
CA TYR A 25 4.66 7.41 1.56
C TYR A 25 3.63 7.44 2.70
N ALA A 26 3.83 6.66 3.76
CA ALA A 26 2.91 6.61 4.88
C ALA A 26 2.81 7.98 5.59
N THR A 27 3.94 8.55 5.96
CA THR A 27 3.99 9.80 6.71
C THR A 27 3.46 10.99 5.89
N LEU A 28 3.84 11.11 4.62
CA LEU A 28 3.37 12.20 3.76
C LEU A 28 1.88 12.11 3.45
N LEU A 29 1.36 10.89 3.36
CA LEU A 29 -0.06 10.65 3.16
C LEU A 29 -0.86 11.07 4.40
N ASP A 30 -0.39 10.68 5.60
CA ASP A 30 -1.04 11.01 6.87
C ASP A 30 -0.99 12.51 7.17
N ASP A 31 0.10 13.17 6.82
CA ASP A 31 0.31 14.61 6.99
C ASP A 31 -0.31 15.45 5.85
N ALA A 32 -0.98 14.81 4.89
CA ALA A 32 -1.58 15.45 3.70
C ALA A 32 -0.59 16.33 2.91
N GLN A 33 0.68 15.91 2.86
CA GLN A 33 1.76 16.60 2.13
C GLN A 33 1.72 16.23 0.64
N TRP A 34 0.68 16.68 -0.06
CA TRP A 34 0.29 16.20 -1.40
C TRP A 34 1.37 16.36 -2.46
N ASP A 35 2.09 17.49 -2.47
CA ASP A 35 3.13 17.75 -3.46
C ASP A 35 4.32 16.80 -3.25
N ALA A 36 4.81 16.68 -2.01
CA ALA A 36 5.88 15.76 -1.65
C ALA A 36 5.49 14.30 -1.88
N LEU A 37 4.24 13.91 -1.53
CA LEU A 37 3.71 12.59 -1.79
C LEU A 37 3.69 12.27 -3.30
N GLY A 38 3.39 13.27 -4.12
CA GLY A 38 3.40 13.14 -5.58
C GLY A 38 4.78 12.75 -6.11
N GLU A 39 5.85 13.32 -5.55
CA GLU A 39 7.23 13.04 -5.97
C GLU A 39 7.67 11.59 -5.69
N LEU A 40 6.97 10.88 -4.82
CA LEU A 40 7.25 9.46 -4.57
C LEU A 40 6.77 8.56 -5.72
N PHE A 41 5.90 9.04 -6.60
CA PHE A 41 5.43 8.29 -7.76
C PHE A 41 6.19 8.71 -9.03
N ALA A 42 6.51 7.75 -9.86
CA ALA A 42 6.99 8.03 -11.22
C ALA A 42 5.98 8.90 -11.98
N LEU A 43 6.43 9.67 -12.95
CA LEU A 43 5.56 10.58 -13.73
C LEU A 43 4.35 9.86 -14.32
N LYS A 44 4.56 8.61 -14.81
CA LYS A 44 3.52 7.71 -15.34
C LYS A 44 3.11 6.64 -14.33
N GLY A 45 3.35 6.88 -13.04
CA GLY A 45 3.07 5.93 -11.98
C GLY A 45 1.60 5.50 -11.94
N VAL A 46 1.36 4.35 -11.33
CA VAL A 46 0.02 3.75 -11.21
C VAL A 46 -0.28 3.45 -9.75
N PHE A 47 -1.43 3.90 -9.28
CA PHE A 47 -2.02 3.44 -8.02
C PHE A 47 -3.26 2.60 -8.32
N ALA A 48 -3.32 1.40 -7.78
CA ALA A 48 -4.39 0.46 -8.03
C ALA A 48 -4.96 -0.16 -6.75
N SER A 49 -6.24 -0.45 -6.76
CA SER A 49 -6.90 -1.42 -5.89
C SER A 49 -7.47 -2.55 -6.77
N VAL A 50 -8.21 -3.50 -6.17
CA VAL A 50 -8.82 -4.56 -6.97
C VAL A 50 -9.79 -4.02 -8.03
N ASN A 51 -10.51 -2.95 -7.68
CA ASN A 51 -11.62 -2.44 -8.50
C ASN A 51 -11.32 -1.11 -9.21
N THR A 52 -10.20 -0.47 -8.91
CA THR A 52 -9.88 0.85 -9.47
C THR A 52 -8.40 0.96 -9.80
N THR A 53 -8.11 1.70 -10.85
CA THR A 53 -6.75 2.03 -11.26
C THR A 53 -6.71 3.51 -11.61
N THR A 54 -5.71 4.21 -11.08
CA THR A 54 -5.43 5.61 -11.38
C THR A 54 -4.01 5.69 -11.92
N SER A 55 -3.82 6.32 -13.07
CA SER A 55 -2.54 6.42 -13.74
C SER A 55 -2.10 7.88 -13.90
N GLY A 56 -0.81 8.11 -13.69
CA GLY A 56 -0.18 9.43 -13.71
C GLY A 56 -0.16 10.09 -12.34
N ARG A 57 1.02 10.64 -11.98
CA ARG A 57 1.31 11.28 -10.69
C ARG A 57 0.22 12.26 -10.25
N ALA A 58 -0.13 13.22 -11.10
CA ALA A 58 -1.12 14.25 -10.78
C ALA A 58 -2.51 13.64 -10.48
N ALA A 59 -2.96 12.68 -11.30
CA ALA A 59 -4.26 12.03 -11.11
C ALA A 59 -4.29 11.18 -9.83
N ILE A 60 -3.17 10.55 -9.45
CA ILE A 60 -3.04 9.80 -8.20
C ILE A 60 -3.24 10.73 -7.01
N ILE A 61 -2.60 11.90 -7.01
CA ILE A 61 -2.70 12.86 -5.90
C ILE A 61 -4.12 13.43 -5.80
N GLU A 62 -4.75 13.80 -6.89
CA GLU A 62 -6.14 14.25 -6.85
C GLU A 62 -7.10 13.16 -6.32
N ASN A 63 -6.88 11.90 -6.70
CA ASN A 63 -7.64 10.78 -6.15
C ASN A 63 -7.41 10.62 -4.63
N PHE A 64 -6.17 10.80 -4.14
CA PHE A 64 -5.87 10.73 -2.72
C PHE A 64 -6.55 11.86 -1.93
N LYS A 65 -6.51 13.09 -2.41
CA LYS A 65 -7.23 14.23 -1.80
C LYS A 65 -8.71 13.93 -1.64
N VAL A 66 -9.36 13.42 -2.69
CA VAL A 66 -10.78 13.03 -2.64
C VAL A 66 -11.04 11.91 -1.63
N LYS A 67 -10.18 10.88 -1.61
CA LYS A 67 -10.35 9.75 -0.69
C LYS A 67 -10.06 10.10 0.76
N HIS A 68 -9.17 11.06 1.01
CA HIS A 68 -8.80 11.52 2.36
C HIS A 68 -9.78 12.53 2.94
N ALA A 69 -10.52 13.27 2.10
CA ALA A 69 -11.42 14.33 2.53
C ALA A 69 -12.41 13.94 3.65
N PRO A 70 -12.94 12.70 3.74
CA PRO A 70 -13.83 12.31 4.83
C PRO A 70 -13.15 12.09 6.18
N PHE A 71 -11.81 11.97 6.23
CA PHE A 71 -11.07 11.59 7.43
C PHE A 71 -10.56 12.83 8.17
N THR A 72 -10.68 12.82 9.49
CA THR A 72 -10.11 13.84 10.38
C THR A 72 -8.70 13.49 10.87
N ALA A 73 -8.35 12.22 10.81
CA ALA A 73 -7.03 11.69 11.10
C ALA A 73 -6.82 10.38 10.35
N THR A 74 -5.61 10.14 9.90
CA THR A 74 -5.19 8.85 9.33
C THR A 74 -3.85 8.47 9.92
N TRP A 75 -3.63 7.16 10.03
CA TRP A 75 -2.37 6.60 10.47
C TRP A 75 -2.06 5.37 9.62
N HIS A 76 -0.97 5.40 8.88
CA HIS A 76 -0.48 4.28 8.09
C HIS A 76 0.81 3.74 8.70
N ASP A 77 0.84 2.46 9.04
CA ASP A 77 1.99 1.78 9.65
C ASP A 77 2.48 0.64 8.74
N PRO A 78 3.45 0.90 7.84
CA PRO A 78 4.14 -0.14 7.09
C PRO A 78 5.19 -0.81 7.99
N HIS A 79 4.93 -2.03 8.46
CA HIS A 79 5.80 -2.72 9.42
C HIS A 79 6.63 -3.86 8.84
N GLY A 80 6.51 -4.16 7.55
CA GLY A 80 7.33 -5.17 6.89
C GLY A 80 7.42 -4.95 5.40
N ILE A 81 8.64 -5.04 4.88
CA ILE A 81 8.92 -4.92 3.45
C ILE A 81 9.88 -6.00 2.98
N VAL A 82 9.53 -6.64 1.86
CA VAL A 82 10.45 -7.50 1.09
C VAL A 82 10.66 -6.84 -0.25
N VAL A 83 11.94 -6.65 -0.63
CA VAL A 83 12.34 -6.02 -1.90
C VAL A 83 13.17 -7.00 -2.70
N ASP A 84 12.82 -7.18 -3.96
CA ASP A 84 13.56 -7.91 -4.98
C ASP A 84 14.09 -6.93 -6.04
N LEU A 85 15.40 -6.70 -6.03
CA LEU A 85 16.09 -5.86 -7.02
C LEU A 85 16.29 -6.67 -8.29
N ILE A 86 15.54 -6.32 -9.34
CA ILE A 86 15.53 -7.02 -10.64
C ILE A 86 16.79 -6.65 -11.43
N ASP A 87 17.04 -5.36 -11.58
CA ASP A 87 18.22 -4.79 -12.24
C ASP A 87 18.60 -3.46 -11.57
N HIS A 88 19.39 -2.62 -12.26
CA HIS A 88 19.85 -1.33 -11.76
C HIS A 88 18.70 -0.33 -11.56
N ASP A 89 17.66 -0.40 -12.38
CA ASP A 89 16.61 0.63 -12.46
C ASP A 89 15.23 0.09 -12.07
N HIS A 90 15.09 -1.22 -11.81
CA HIS A 90 13.80 -1.85 -11.53
C HIS A 90 13.88 -2.75 -10.29
N ALA A 91 12.84 -2.64 -9.46
CA ALA A 91 12.64 -3.52 -8.31
C ALA A 91 11.16 -3.83 -8.13
N ARG A 92 10.88 -4.88 -7.36
CA ARG A 92 9.55 -5.24 -6.88
C ARG A 92 9.54 -5.36 -5.38
N GLY A 93 8.37 -5.13 -4.79
CA GLY A 93 8.24 -5.31 -3.36
C GLY A 93 6.86 -5.76 -2.91
N THR A 94 6.87 -6.35 -1.73
CA THR A 94 5.65 -6.59 -0.96
C THR A 94 5.79 -5.86 0.36
N VAL A 95 4.82 -5.00 0.67
CA VAL A 95 4.76 -4.28 1.94
C VAL A 95 3.53 -4.75 2.69
N ILE A 96 3.68 -5.08 3.96
CA ILE A 96 2.57 -5.37 4.87
C ILE A 96 2.43 -4.23 5.87
N GLY A 97 1.20 -3.88 6.20
CA GLY A 97 0.95 -2.79 7.12
C GLY A 97 -0.49 -2.72 7.60
N TYR A 98 -0.70 -1.79 8.49
CA TYR A 98 -2.02 -1.39 8.99
C TYR A 98 -2.28 0.07 8.66
N ALA A 99 -3.55 0.43 8.66
CA ALA A 99 -3.95 1.83 8.73
C ALA A 99 -5.18 1.98 9.62
N GLU A 100 -5.21 3.08 10.34
CA GLU A 100 -6.36 3.54 11.10
C GLU A 100 -6.86 4.85 10.50
N LEU A 101 -8.16 4.93 10.26
CA LEU A 101 -8.78 6.05 9.57
C LEU A 101 -9.91 6.57 10.44
N GLY A 102 -9.74 7.78 10.96
CA GLY A 102 -10.67 8.44 11.89
C GLY A 102 -11.68 9.31 11.16
N GLN A 103 -12.95 9.12 11.48
CA GLN A 103 -14.06 10.01 11.17
C GLN A 103 -14.79 10.38 12.46
N PRO A 104 -15.58 11.47 12.52
CA PRO A 104 -16.36 11.77 13.72
C PRO A 104 -17.23 10.59 14.15
N GLY A 105 -16.95 10.06 15.36
CA GLY A 105 -17.68 8.92 15.95
C GLY A 105 -17.34 7.55 15.38
N LEU A 106 -16.34 7.44 14.50
CA LEU A 106 -15.98 6.17 13.87
C LEU A 106 -14.45 6.07 13.66
N THR A 107 -13.88 4.95 14.07
CA THR A 107 -12.53 4.54 13.68
C THR A 107 -12.62 3.30 12.80
N LEU A 108 -12.07 3.38 11.59
CA LEU A 108 -11.86 2.23 10.72
C LEU A 108 -10.46 1.69 10.94
N SER A 109 -10.34 0.36 11.04
CA SER A 109 -9.06 -0.34 11.01
C SER A 109 -8.95 -1.13 9.72
N THR A 110 -7.78 -1.12 9.11
CA THR A 110 -7.52 -1.87 7.88
C THR A 110 -6.17 -2.56 7.94
N SER A 111 -6.14 -3.83 7.58
CA SER A 111 -4.89 -4.58 7.35
C SER A 111 -4.67 -4.71 5.86
N ILE A 112 -3.51 -4.25 5.42
CA ILE A 112 -3.20 -4.07 4.01
C ILE A 112 -1.92 -4.79 3.61
N ARG A 113 -1.89 -5.15 2.35
CA ARG A 113 -0.69 -5.56 1.64
C ARG A 113 -0.56 -4.73 0.37
N TYR A 114 0.58 -4.10 0.19
CA TYR A 114 0.91 -3.51 -1.10
C TYR A 114 1.75 -4.48 -1.92
N GLN A 115 1.47 -4.49 -3.22
CA GLN A 115 2.31 -5.10 -4.25
C GLN A 115 2.84 -3.95 -5.09
N ASP A 116 4.15 -3.74 -5.02
CA ASP A 116 4.81 -2.58 -5.59
C ASP A 116 5.76 -2.99 -6.73
N ASP A 117 5.72 -2.22 -7.81
CA ASP A 117 6.79 -2.15 -8.79
C ASP A 117 7.48 -0.78 -8.60
N TYR A 118 8.80 -0.78 -8.50
CA TYR A 118 9.62 0.41 -8.36
C TYR A 118 10.46 0.62 -9.61
N LEU A 119 10.71 1.88 -9.91
CA LEU A 119 11.61 2.26 -10.98
C LEU A 119 12.49 3.42 -10.52
N ARG A 120 13.72 3.47 -11.07
CA ARG A 120 14.63 4.60 -10.88
C ARG A 120 14.34 5.64 -11.97
N GLU A 121 13.88 6.82 -11.57
CA GLU A 121 13.60 7.96 -12.44
C GLU A 121 14.42 9.15 -11.93
N GLU A 122 15.25 9.73 -12.79
CA GLU A 122 16.15 10.83 -12.44
C GLU A 122 17.11 10.52 -11.28
N GLY A 123 17.54 9.25 -11.18
CA GLY A 123 18.45 8.77 -10.14
C GLY A 123 17.77 8.35 -8.83
N GLU A 124 16.47 8.60 -8.66
CA GLU A 124 15.72 8.33 -7.45
C GLU A 124 14.74 7.17 -7.63
N TRP A 125 14.60 6.31 -6.60
CA TRP A 125 13.59 5.27 -6.60
C TRP A 125 12.19 5.88 -6.42
N ARG A 126 11.24 5.44 -7.26
CA ARG A 126 9.85 5.88 -7.26
C ARG A 126 8.90 4.70 -7.42
N PHE A 127 7.67 4.85 -6.97
CA PHE A 127 6.60 3.89 -7.28
C PHE A 127 6.24 3.97 -8.76
N ALA A 128 6.62 2.96 -9.52
CA ALA A 128 6.10 2.74 -10.87
C ALA A 128 4.66 2.26 -10.81
N LYS A 129 4.38 1.37 -9.84
CA LYS A 129 3.03 0.92 -9.54
C LYS A 129 2.94 0.55 -8.07
N ARG A 130 1.86 0.97 -7.42
CA ARG A 130 1.49 0.52 -6.08
C ARG A 130 0.07 -0.04 -6.12
N LYS A 131 -0.09 -1.33 -5.79
CA LYS A 131 -1.40 -1.98 -5.70
C LYS A 131 -1.70 -2.34 -4.26
N VAL A 132 -2.81 -1.78 -3.73
CA VAL A 132 -3.30 -2.09 -2.39
C VAL A 132 -4.28 -3.27 -2.42
N LEU A 133 -4.06 -4.21 -1.50
CA LEU A 133 -4.93 -5.36 -1.23
C LEU A 133 -5.30 -5.34 0.25
N SER A 134 -6.56 -5.56 0.57
CA SER A 134 -7.06 -5.57 1.95
C SER A 134 -7.28 -6.99 2.44
N LEU A 135 -6.76 -7.29 3.62
CA LEU A 135 -7.16 -8.48 4.39
C LEU A 135 -8.49 -8.22 5.10
N TYR A 136 -8.65 -7.02 5.63
CA TYR A 136 -9.90 -6.45 6.09
C TYR A 136 -9.85 -4.91 6.04
N SER A 137 -11.02 -4.28 6.01
CA SER A 137 -11.21 -2.84 6.24
C SER A 137 -12.60 -2.68 6.86
N MET A 138 -12.68 -2.37 8.16
CA MET A 138 -13.94 -2.35 8.88
C MET A 138 -13.88 -1.44 10.09
N PRO A 139 -15.02 -1.03 10.65
CA PRO A 139 -15.08 -0.38 11.95
C PRO A 139 -14.32 -1.19 13.00
N LEU A 140 -13.56 -0.52 13.86
CA LEU A 140 -12.82 -1.16 14.94
C LEU A 140 -13.75 -1.93 15.89
N SER A 141 -14.99 -1.45 16.06
CA SER A 141 -16.04 -2.15 16.80
C SER A 141 -16.37 -3.53 16.23
N ASP A 142 -16.42 -3.65 14.89
CA ASP A 142 -16.71 -4.91 14.23
C ASP A 142 -15.56 -5.89 14.39
N LEU A 143 -14.33 -5.40 14.33
CA LEU A 143 -13.15 -6.22 14.58
C LEU A 143 -13.13 -6.76 16.00
N ALA A 144 -13.49 -5.94 16.99
CA ALA A 144 -13.52 -6.31 18.40
C ALA A 144 -14.55 -7.43 18.72
N VAL A 145 -15.62 -7.54 17.94
CA VAL A 145 -16.66 -8.57 18.13
C VAL A 145 -16.51 -9.78 17.18
N GLY A 146 -15.34 -9.94 16.57
CA GLY A 146 -15.00 -11.13 15.78
C GLY A 146 -15.17 -10.98 14.27
N GLY A 147 -15.38 -9.78 13.75
CA GLY A 147 -15.57 -9.52 12.32
C GLY A 147 -14.44 -10.00 11.40
N LEU A 148 -13.26 -10.29 11.94
CA LEU A 148 -12.16 -10.90 11.18
C LEU A 148 -12.51 -12.32 10.70
N GLY A 149 -13.39 -13.04 11.39
CA GLY A 149 -13.85 -14.37 11.00
C GLY A 149 -14.84 -14.37 9.82
N ASP A 150 -15.42 -13.23 9.47
CA ASP A 150 -16.40 -13.12 8.41
C ASP A 150 -15.74 -13.15 7.03
N GLN A 151 -16.52 -13.49 5.99
CA GLN A 151 -16.04 -13.42 4.60
C GLN A 151 -16.04 -11.98 4.09
N GLU A 152 -17.10 -11.21 4.38
CA GLU A 152 -17.27 -9.81 3.96
C GLU A 152 -16.54 -8.88 4.92
N ARG A 153 -15.22 -8.80 4.79
CA ARG A 153 -14.33 -8.01 5.65
C ARG A 153 -14.02 -6.61 5.12
N LYS A 154 -14.57 -6.22 3.97
CA LYS A 154 -14.48 -4.83 3.48
C LYS A 154 -15.79 -4.12 3.78
N ARG A 155 -15.82 -3.38 4.90
CA ARG A 155 -17.01 -2.71 5.45
C ARG A 155 -16.76 -1.21 5.59
N TRP A 156 -16.90 -0.52 4.48
CA TRP A 156 -16.74 0.92 4.44
C TRP A 156 -18.07 1.62 4.74
N PRO A 157 -18.08 2.74 5.48
CA PRO A 157 -19.30 3.50 5.75
C PRO A 157 -20.06 3.85 4.48
N GLY A 158 -21.37 3.62 4.48
CA GLY A 158 -22.23 3.90 3.34
C GLY A 158 -22.04 3.01 2.12
N ARG A 159 -21.29 1.90 2.25
CA ARG A 159 -21.11 0.92 1.16
C ARG A 159 -21.59 -0.45 1.58
N THR A 160 -22.04 -1.23 0.59
CA THR A 160 -22.33 -2.66 0.81
C THR A 160 -21.03 -3.38 1.21
N PRO A 161 -21.06 -4.22 2.26
CA PRO A 161 -19.93 -5.07 2.61
C PRO A 161 -19.44 -5.91 1.43
N GLY A 162 -18.15 -6.13 1.38
CA GLY A 162 -17.52 -6.89 0.32
C GLY A 162 -16.49 -7.89 0.83
N VAL A 163 -16.21 -8.89 0.00
CA VAL A 163 -15.19 -9.90 0.29
C VAL A 163 -13.81 -9.24 0.30
N ALA A 164 -12.96 -9.66 1.24
CA ALA A 164 -11.60 -9.20 1.32
C ALA A 164 -10.76 -9.69 0.13
N ASP A 165 -9.72 -8.92 -0.22
CA ASP A 165 -8.82 -9.27 -1.32
C ASP A 165 -7.85 -10.40 -0.92
N LEU A 166 -7.64 -10.56 0.38
CA LEU A 166 -6.72 -11.53 0.97
C LEU A 166 -7.36 -12.22 2.19
N PRO A 167 -6.91 -13.43 2.52
CA PRO A 167 -6.18 -14.33 1.64
C PRO A 167 -7.07 -14.83 0.51
N ASP A 168 -6.48 -15.03 -0.66
CA ASP A 168 -7.15 -15.65 -1.79
C ASP A 168 -7.05 -17.18 -1.63
N TYR A 169 -7.97 -17.76 -0.88
CA TYR A 169 -7.96 -19.19 -0.57
C TYR A 169 -8.25 -20.06 -1.77
N GLU A 170 -9.17 -19.67 -2.65
CA GLU A 170 -9.51 -20.44 -3.84
C GLU A 170 -8.32 -20.59 -4.78
N ARG A 171 -7.58 -19.49 -4.95
CA ARG A 171 -6.39 -19.46 -5.78
C ARG A 171 -5.21 -20.23 -5.16
N ASN A 172 -4.98 -20.05 -3.84
CA ASN A 172 -3.79 -20.57 -3.17
C ASN A 172 -3.99 -21.98 -2.62
N PHE A 173 -5.24 -22.38 -2.39
CA PHE A 173 -5.62 -23.68 -1.84
C PHE A 173 -6.84 -24.24 -2.59
N PRO A 174 -6.65 -24.67 -3.86
CA PRO A 174 -7.75 -25.25 -4.65
C PRO A 174 -8.41 -26.40 -3.92
N GLY A 175 -9.73 -26.37 -3.78
CA GLY A 175 -10.50 -27.40 -3.06
C GLY A 175 -10.60 -27.20 -1.55
N TYR A 176 -10.06 -26.11 -0.99
CA TYR A 176 -10.28 -25.74 0.40
C TYR A 176 -11.73 -25.21 0.57
N SER A 177 -12.58 -26.00 1.20
CA SER A 177 -13.91 -25.57 1.65
C SER A 177 -13.83 -25.11 3.11
N ARG A 178 -14.34 -23.92 3.41
CA ARG A 178 -14.51 -23.43 4.77
C ARG A 178 -15.77 -23.98 5.41
#